data_7c0498144eafeea7d993cea29f95eccc
#
_entry.id   7c0498144eafeea7d993cea29f95eccc
#
_cell.length_a   1.000
_cell.length_b   1.000
_cell.length_c   1.000
_cell.angle_alpha   90.00
_cell.angle_beta   90.00
_cell.angle_gamma   90.00
#
_symmetry.space_group_name_H-M   'P 1'
#
loop_
_entity.id
_entity.type
_entity.pdbx_description
1 polymer ?
#
loop_
_entity_poly.entity_id
_entity_poly.type
_entity_poly.pdbx_seq_one_letter_code
_entity_poly.pdbx_strand_id
1 'polypeptide(L)'
;MKKNTIMIYGINTLYEAIKSKIKIYKIYLNKKNKKIKKIIKYSKKNNISLNEIRNLNFKKIENKNHQGVFAIIDSIQLFKIENIIPMIYNSGKIPLLIILDSITDVRNFGSIVRTSACTGVDAIIIATKNSVTINSDSIKTSSGGIFKIPICKEKNIIKIIRYLKSFGIQVLAVTEKTDNICYKFNYKNPTAFILGSEQKGISKKYLSLCNNTVKLPLIKNSLTSLNVSVACGAILYETIRQRLIES
;
A
#
# COMPACT_ATOMS: atom_id res chain seq x y z
N MET A 1 -15.75 18.60 10.18
CA MET A 1 -15.13 17.28 10.47
C MET A 1 -14.19 17.45 11.64
N LYS A 2 -14.12 16.48 12.57
CA LYS A 2 -13.10 16.48 13.63
C LYS A 2 -11.71 16.42 12.99
N LYS A 3 -10.70 17.06 13.60
CA LYS A 3 -9.34 17.26 13.04
C LYS A 3 -8.62 15.98 12.56
N ASN A 4 -9.06 14.79 12.99
CA ASN A 4 -8.41 13.49 12.73
C ASN A 4 -9.32 12.47 12.04
N THR A 5 -10.17 12.90 11.10
CA THR A 5 -11.08 11.99 10.41
C THR A 5 -10.89 12.08 8.90
N ILE A 6 -11.09 10.94 8.23
CA ILE A 6 -11.08 10.83 6.79
C ILE A 6 -12.38 10.19 6.30
N MET A 7 -12.84 10.60 5.13
CA MET A 7 -13.97 9.98 4.48
C MET A 7 -13.47 8.87 3.55
N ILE A 8 -14.09 7.70 3.63
CA ILE A 8 -13.85 6.57 2.73
C ILE A 8 -15.13 6.22 1.99
N TYR A 9 -15.00 5.60 0.83
CA TYR A 9 -16.14 5.20 0.01
C TYR A 9 -15.93 3.86 -0.70
N GLY A 10 -17.05 3.22 -1.05
CA GLY A 10 -17.09 1.92 -1.71
C GLY A 10 -17.24 0.75 -0.75
N ILE A 11 -17.99 -0.26 -1.21
CA ILE A 11 -18.43 -1.38 -0.38
C ILE A 11 -17.25 -2.17 0.18
N ASN A 12 -16.29 -2.57 -0.68
CA ASN A 12 -15.14 -3.36 -0.25
C ASN A 12 -14.24 -2.59 0.74
N THR A 13 -14.01 -1.31 0.46
CA THR A 13 -13.20 -0.44 1.32
C THR A 13 -13.80 -0.37 2.73
N LEU A 14 -15.12 -0.14 2.84
CA LEU A 14 -15.79 -0.09 4.13
C LEU A 14 -15.79 -1.46 4.81
N TYR A 15 -15.95 -2.53 4.04
CA TYR A 15 -15.92 -3.89 4.57
C TYR A 15 -14.57 -4.24 5.20
N GLU A 16 -13.47 -3.87 4.53
CA GLU A 16 -12.12 -4.07 5.07
C GLU A 16 -11.83 -3.15 6.28
N ALA A 17 -12.32 -1.90 6.29
CA ALA A 17 -12.23 -1.04 7.47
C ALA A 17 -12.93 -1.67 8.70
N ILE A 18 -14.11 -2.27 8.48
CA ILE A 18 -14.84 -3.00 9.52
C ILE A 18 -14.04 -4.20 10.02
N LYS A 19 -13.51 -5.03 9.12
CA LYS A 19 -12.71 -6.21 9.49
C LYS A 19 -11.43 -5.84 10.24
N SER A 20 -10.81 -4.74 9.85
CA SER A 20 -9.60 -4.21 10.50
C SER A 20 -9.89 -3.43 11.79
N LYS A 21 -11.14 -3.46 12.26
CA LYS A 21 -11.58 -2.79 13.51
C LYS A 21 -11.28 -1.28 13.54
N ILE A 22 -11.24 -0.64 12.37
CA ILE A 22 -11.06 0.81 12.27
C ILE A 22 -12.26 1.51 12.88
N LYS A 23 -12.02 2.55 13.69
CA LYS A 23 -13.08 3.33 14.31
C LYS A 23 -13.91 4.07 13.26
N ILE A 24 -15.18 3.72 13.18
CA ILE A 24 -16.15 4.29 12.25
C ILE A 24 -17.12 5.18 13.03
N TYR A 25 -17.23 6.45 12.63
CA TYR A 25 -18.09 7.42 13.30
C TYR A 25 -19.49 7.46 12.70
N LYS A 26 -19.59 7.43 11.37
CA LYS A 26 -20.85 7.51 10.65
C LYS A 26 -20.75 6.72 9.33
N ILE A 27 -21.85 6.09 8.97
CA ILE A 27 -22.00 5.43 7.68
C ILE A 27 -23.18 6.06 6.95
N TYR A 28 -22.98 6.34 5.67
CA TYR A 28 -23.99 6.84 4.76
C TYR A 28 -24.21 5.82 3.67
N LEU A 29 -25.48 5.50 3.38
CA LEU A 29 -25.79 4.44 2.44
C LEU A 29 -27.06 4.73 1.64
N ASN A 30 -27.10 4.16 0.44
CA ASN A 30 -28.30 4.07 -0.38
C ASN A 30 -28.97 2.73 -0.10
N LYS A 31 -30.09 2.73 0.64
CA LYS A 31 -30.80 1.51 1.07
C LYS A 31 -31.23 0.59 -0.07
N LYS A 32 -31.34 1.08 -1.29
CA LYS A 32 -31.70 0.26 -2.48
C LYS A 32 -30.62 -0.77 -2.86
N ASN A 33 -29.37 -0.64 -2.37
CA ASN A 33 -28.29 -1.55 -2.73
C ASN A 33 -28.30 -2.81 -1.85
N LYS A 34 -28.68 -3.96 -2.43
CA LYS A 34 -28.76 -5.26 -1.73
C LYS A 34 -27.42 -5.74 -1.14
N LYS A 35 -26.27 -5.31 -1.71
CA LYS A 35 -24.92 -5.72 -1.26
C LYS A 35 -24.52 -5.17 0.11
N ILE A 36 -25.24 -4.17 0.64
CA ILE A 36 -24.90 -3.52 1.91
C ILE A 36 -25.53 -4.16 3.15
N LYS A 37 -26.32 -5.25 3.01
CA LYS A 37 -26.99 -5.90 4.15
C LYS A 37 -26.05 -6.24 5.31
N LYS A 38 -24.84 -6.72 5.00
CA LYS A 38 -23.81 -7.03 6.01
C LYS A 38 -23.31 -5.79 6.75
N ILE A 39 -23.16 -4.65 6.04
CA ILE A 39 -22.76 -3.37 6.62
C ILE A 39 -23.83 -2.88 7.58
N ILE A 40 -25.11 -2.96 7.19
CA ILE A 40 -26.24 -2.58 8.06
C ILE A 40 -26.26 -3.43 9.34
N LYS A 41 -26.11 -4.76 9.21
CA LYS A 41 -26.06 -5.67 10.36
C LYS A 41 -24.92 -5.31 11.32
N TYR A 42 -23.72 -5.05 10.78
CA TYR A 42 -22.57 -4.63 11.57
C TYR A 42 -22.81 -3.30 12.27
N SER A 43 -23.35 -2.31 11.57
CA SER A 43 -23.62 -0.97 12.12
C SER A 43 -24.60 -1.03 13.29
N LYS A 44 -25.67 -1.81 13.14
CA LYS A 44 -26.64 -2.04 14.23
C LYS A 44 -25.99 -2.68 15.45
N LYS A 45 -25.18 -3.73 15.23
CA LYS A 45 -24.47 -4.44 16.33
C LYS A 45 -23.50 -3.54 17.09
N ASN A 46 -22.92 -2.53 16.45
CA ASN A 46 -21.89 -1.67 17.04
C ASN A 46 -22.37 -0.24 17.31
N ASN A 47 -23.69 0.00 17.30
CA ASN A 47 -24.33 1.30 17.54
C ASN A 47 -23.75 2.43 16.65
N ILE A 48 -23.38 2.11 15.39
CA ILE A 48 -22.87 3.09 14.45
C ILE A 48 -24.06 3.79 13.76
N SER A 49 -24.04 5.12 13.76
CA SER A 49 -25.08 5.92 13.12
C SER A 49 -25.16 5.64 11.62
N LEU A 50 -26.35 5.25 11.14
CA LEU A 50 -26.66 5.03 9.73
C LEU A 50 -27.49 6.21 9.23
N ASN A 51 -27.05 6.80 8.12
CA ASN A 51 -27.73 7.93 7.49
C ASN A 51 -28.04 7.59 6.01
N GLU A 52 -29.08 8.15 5.47
CA GLU A 52 -29.38 8.03 4.03
C GLU A 52 -28.63 9.08 3.21
N ILE A 53 -28.16 8.68 2.03
CA ILE A 53 -27.42 9.59 1.13
C ILE A 53 -28.33 10.69 0.55
N ARG A 54 -29.66 10.48 0.47
CA ARG A 54 -30.61 11.36 -0.22
C ARG A 54 -30.60 12.84 0.22
N ASN A 55 -30.10 13.15 1.41
CA ASN A 55 -30.19 14.48 2.03
C ASN A 55 -28.85 15.21 2.13
N LEU A 56 -27.84 14.82 1.32
CA LEU A 56 -26.49 15.30 1.57
C LEU A 56 -25.85 15.85 0.29
N ASN A 57 -25.67 17.18 0.28
CA ASN A 57 -24.86 17.91 -0.71
C ASN A 57 -23.36 17.61 -0.49
N PHE A 58 -22.93 16.37 -0.77
CA PHE A 58 -21.50 16.02 -0.74
C PHE A 58 -20.89 16.23 -2.14
N LYS A 59 -20.69 17.48 -2.55
CA LYS A 59 -19.98 17.85 -3.80
C LYS A 59 -18.66 17.07 -4.00
N LYS A 60 -18.00 16.67 -2.90
CA LYS A 60 -16.73 15.91 -2.95
C LYS A 60 -16.87 14.46 -3.40
N ILE A 61 -18.08 13.89 -3.45
CA ILE A 61 -18.31 12.46 -3.75
C ILE A 61 -19.23 12.24 -4.94
N GLU A 62 -19.93 13.26 -5.38
CA GLU A 62 -20.93 13.15 -6.48
C GLU A 62 -20.37 12.47 -7.73
N ASN A 63 -19.11 12.76 -8.06
CA ASN A 63 -18.42 12.19 -9.22
C ASN A 63 -17.55 10.96 -8.89
N LYS A 64 -17.68 10.36 -7.69
CA LYS A 64 -16.88 9.21 -7.29
C LYS A 64 -17.70 7.92 -7.39
N ASN A 65 -17.04 6.83 -7.81
CA ASN A 65 -17.66 5.50 -7.80
C ASN A 65 -17.79 4.97 -6.36
N HIS A 66 -18.71 5.58 -5.60
CA HIS A 66 -18.93 5.23 -4.20
C HIS A 66 -19.82 3.99 -3.98
N GLN A 67 -20.39 3.42 -5.03
CA GLN A 67 -21.22 2.21 -4.98
C GLN A 67 -22.39 2.29 -3.98
N GLY A 68 -22.90 3.51 -3.73
CA GLY A 68 -23.98 3.75 -2.78
C GLY A 68 -23.60 3.70 -1.30
N VAL A 69 -22.30 3.76 -0.98
CA VAL A 69 -21.86 3.76 0.44
C VAL A 69 -20.60 4.59 0.65
N PHE A 70 -20.58 5.32 1.76
CA PHE A 70 -19.38 5.96 2.29
C PHE A 70 -19.44 6.07 3.81
N ALA A 71 -18.28 6.31 4.44
CA ALA A 71 -18.19 6.40 5.88
C ALA A 71 -17.15 7.44 6.30
N ILE A 72 -17.31 7.96 7.51
CA ILE A 72 -16.31 8.78 8.20
C ILE A 72 -15.62 7.89 9.21
N ILE A 73 -14.31 7.77 9.10
CA ILE A 73 -13.44 6.95 9.94
C ILE A 73 -12.32 7.80 10.56
N ASP A 74 -11.58 7.23 11.50
CA ASP A 74 -10.31 7.83 11.91
C ASP A 74 -9.34 7.94 10.71
N SER A 75 -8.47 8.96 10.73
CA SER A 75 -7.39 9.07 9.75
C SER A 75 -6.46 7.86 9.83
N ILE A 76 -5.85 7.51 8.70
CA ILE A 76 -4.88 6.42 8.64
C ILE A 76 -3.69 6.75 9.54
N GLN A 77 -3.39 5.85 10.46
CA GLN A 77 -2.20 5.95 11.29
C GLN A 77 -0.95 5.72 10.44
N LEU A 78 0.01 6.61 10.58
CA LEU A 78 1.32 6.48 9.95
C LEU A 78 2.35 6.08 11.01
N PHE A 79 3.27 5.22 10.63
CA PHE A 79 4.25 4.64 11.52
C PHE A 79 5.66 5.15 11.22
N LYS A 80 6.60 4.82 12.09
CA LYS A 80 8.04 4.89 11.89
C LYS A 80 8.58 3.50 11.67
N ILE A 81 9.44 3.33 10.69
CA ILE A 81 9.97 2.00 10.36
C ILE A 81 10.78 1.42 11.51
N GLU A 82 11.44 2.28 12.30
CA GLU A 82 12.18 1.86 13.48
C GLU A 82 11.31 1.13 14.52
N ASN A 83 10.01 1.42 14.56
CA ASN A 83 9.07 0.71 15.44
C ASN A 83 8.55 -0.59 14.83
N ILE A 84 8.55 -0.71 13.50
CA ILE A 84 7.96 -1.86 12.80
C ILE A 84 8.96 -3.00 12.67
N ILE A 85 10.23 -2.73 12.36
CA ILE A 85 11.25 -3.77 12.14
C ILE A 85 11.40 -4.72 13.34
N PRO A 86 11.53 -4.22 14.59
CA PRO A 86 11.60 -5.11 15.74
C PRO A 86 10.35 -6.00 15.90
N MET A 87 9.16 -5.47 15.60
CA MET A 87 7.91 -6.23 15.68
C MET A 87 7.87 -7.37 14.66
N ILE A 88 8.39 -7.15 13.44
CA ILE A 88 8.46 -8.19 12.40
C ILE A 88 9.37 -9.32 12.88
N TYR A 89 10.58 -9.01 13.31
CA TYR A 89 11.54 -10.02 13.79
C TYR A 89 11.03 -10.77 15.03
N ASN A 90 10.45 -10.06 16.00
CA ASN A 90 9.85 -10.67 17.19
C ASN A 90 8.68 -11.63 16.87
N SER A 91 8.01 -11.44 15.72
CA SER A 91 6.97 -12.36 15.25
C SER A 91 7.50 -13.57 14.49
N GLY A 92 8.82 -13.74 14.38
CA GLY A 92 9.47 -14.86 13.66
C GLY A 92 9.38 -14.77 12.14
N LYS A 93 8.96 -13.63 11.59
CA LYS A 93 8.80 -13.44 10.15
C LYS A 93 10.11 -13.05 9.47
N ILE A 94 10.23 -13.43 8.21
CA ILE A 94 11.28 -12.96 7.31
C ILE A 94 10.79 -11.65 6.67
N PRO A 95 11.36 -10.48 7.00
CA PRO A 95 10.88 -9.19 6.51
C PRO A 95 10.73 -9.10 4.99
N LEU A 96 9.61 -8.53 4.54
CA LEU A 96 9.35 -8.16 3.16
C LEU A 96 8.82 -6.73 3.12
N LEU A 97 9.58 -5.81 2.56
CA LEU A 97 9.31 -4.38 2.62
C LEU A 97 9.28 -3.77 1.22
N ILE A 98 8.50 -2.69 1.07
CA ILE A 98 8.48 -1.85 -0.13
C ILE A 98 8.87 -0.43 0.24
N ILE A 99 9.80 0.16 -0.52
CA ILE A 99 10.19 1.57 -0.43
C ILE A 99 9.75 2.24 -1.73
N LEU A 100 8.96 3.30 -1.63
CA LEU A 100 8.47 4.05 -2.78
C LEU A 100 9.21 5.39 -2.91
N ASP A 101 9.95 5.53 -4.01
CA ASP A 101 10.65 6.76 -4.34
C ASP A 101 9.84 7.60 -5.31
N SER A 102 9.34 8.74 -4.83
CA SER A 102 8.65 9.74 -5.64
C SER A 102 7.38 9.24 -6.35
N ILE A 103 6.72 8.23 -5.80
CA ILE A 103 5.40 7.80 -6.27
C ILE A 103 4.34 8.79 -5.76
N THR A 104 3.78 9.60 -6.66
CA THR A 104 2.78 10.63 -6.33
C THR A 104 1.37 10.27 -6.82
N ASP A 105 1.27 9.40 -7.82
CA ASP A 105 -0.01 8.95 -8.34
C ASP A 105 -0.75 8.06 -7.35
N VAL A 106 -1.99 8.44 -7.01
CA VAL A 106 -2.81 7.73 -6.02
C VAL A 106 -3.28 6.36 -6.49
N ARG A 107 -3.38 6.15 -7.82
CA ARG A 107 -3.82 4.87 -8.39
C ARG A 107 -2.70 3.86 -8.34
N ASN A 108 -1.48 4.27 -8.72
CA ASN A 108 -0.28 3.43 -8.60
C ASN A 108 -0.04 3.06 -7.13
N PHE A 109 -0.06 4.03 -6.24
CA PHE A 109 0.09 3.77 -4.80
C PHE A 109 -0.98 2.80 -4.29
N GLY A 110 -2.25 3.06 -4.58
CA GLY A 110 -3.34 2.19 -4.14
C GLY A 110 -3.22 0.76 -4.67
N SER A 111 -2.81 0.59 -5.94
CA SER A 111 -2.57 -0.73 -6.55
C SER A 111 -1.40 -1.46 -5.90
N ILE A 112 -0.29 -0.76 -5.62
CA ILE A 112 0.85 -1.29 -4.87
C ILE A 112 0.41 -1.76 -3.48
N VAL A 113 -0.30 -0.91 -2.72
CA VAL A 113 -0.80 -1.28 -1.39
C VAL A 113 -1.71 -2.51 -1.44
N ARG A 114 -2.60 -2.57 -2.43
CA ARG A 114 -3.48 -3.74 -2.61
C ARG A 114 -2.70 -5.02 -2.87
N THR A 115 -1.76 -4.99 -3.81
CA THR A 115 -0.92 -6.15 -4.13
C THR A 115 -0.06 -6.54 -2.93
N SER A 116 0.55 -5.57 -2.26
CA SER A 116 1.34 -5.78 -1.04
C SER A 116 0.52 -6.46 0.06
N ALA A 117 -0.76 -6.09 0.23
CA ALA A 117 -1.65 -6.73 1.20
C ALA A 117 -1.96 -8.20 0.85
N CYS A 118 -1.98 -8.54 -0.45
CA CYS A 118 -2.20 -9.91 -0.92
C CYS A 118 -0.94 -10.77 -0.83
N THR A 119 0.24 -10.15 -0.83
CA THR A 119 1.54 -10.82 -0.94
C THR A 119 2.33 -10.86 0.37
N GLY A 120 1.70 -10.44 1.48
CA GLY A 120 2.32 -10.54 2.80
C GLY A 120 3.46 -9.54 3.04
N VAL A 121 3.48 -8.39 2.34
CA VAL A 121 4.41 -7.30 2.65
C VAL A 121 4.15 -6.78 4.06
N ASP A 122 5.19 -6.66 4.86
CA ASP A 122 5.11 -6.28 6.27
C ASP A 122 5.00 -4.75 6.48
N ALA A 123 5.59 -3.94 5.59
CA ALA A 123 5.43 -2.49 5.62
C ALA A 123 5.73 -1.83 4.27
N ILE A 124 5.10 -0.68 4.03
CA ILE A 124 5.39 0.20 2.89
C ILE A 124 5.97 1.50 3.43
N ILE A 125 7.12 1.90 2.89
CA ILE A 125 7.87 3.08 3.30
C ILE A 125 7.72 4.16 2.23
N ILE A 126 7.27 5.35 2.62
CA ILE A 126 7.14 6.53 1.74
C ILE A 126 7.91 7.71 2.33
N ALA A 127 8.38 8.60 1.48
CA ALA A 127 9.01 9.84 1.92
C ALA A 127 7.97 10.86 2.43
N THR A 128 8.39 11.83 3.25
CA THR A 128 7.51 12.93 3.67
C THR A 128 7.28 13.96 2.56
N LYS A 129 8.21 14.08 1.61
CA LYS A 129 8.14 14.99 0.46
C LYS A 129 8.10 14.19 -0.84
N ASN A 130 7.50 14.75 -1.87
CA ASN A 130 7.41 14.14 -3.21
C ASN A 130 6.85 12.72 -3.18
N SER A 131 5.83 12.49 -2.36
CA SER A 131 5.15 11.20 -2.23
C SER A 131 3.64 11.40 -2.21
N VAL A 132 2.92 10.30 -2.38
CA VAL A 132 1.46 10.30 -2.38
C VAL A 132 0.88 10.90 -1.09
N THR A 133 -0.22 11.61 -1.22
CA THR A 133 -1.08 11.98 -0.09
C THR A 133 -2.11 10.89 0.12
N ILE A 134 -2.13 10.31 1.33
CA ILE A 134 -3.14 9.32 1.67
C ILE A 134 -4.49 10.03 1.81
N ASN A 135 -5.40 9.73 0.91
CA ASN A 135 -6.72 10.31 0.80
C ASN A 135 -7.79 9.24 0.49
N SER A 136 -9.02 9.66 0.34
CA SER A 136 -10.16 8.78 0.03
C SER A 136 -9.93 7.94 -1.24
N ASP A 137 -9.24 8.50 -2.24
CA ASP A 137 -9.03 7.83 -3.52
C ASP A 137 -7.94 6.75 -3.42
N SER A 138 -6.83 7.02 -2.73
CA SER A 138 -5.79 6.02 -2.47
C SER A 138 -6.32 4.84 -1.63
N ILE A 139 -7.16 5.14 -0.63
CA ILE A 139 -7.81 4.11 0.18
C ILE A 139 -8.78 3.28 -0.68
N LYS A 140 -9.57 3.92 -1.54
CA LYS A 140 -10.49 3.22 -2.45
C LYS A 140 -9.75 2.33 -3.42
N THR A 141 -8.69 2.82 -4.05
CA THR A 141 -7.89 2.07 -5.04
C THR A 141 -7.21 0.87 -4.39
N SER A 142 -6.74 1.00 -3.15
CA SER A 142 -6.20 -0.13 -2.40
C SER A 142 -7.25 -1.18 -2.02
N SER A 143 -8.53 -0.94 -2.28
CA SER A 143 -9.66 -1.79 -1.86
C SER A 143 -9.67 -2.09 -0.35
N GLY A 144 -9.11 -1.18 0.46
CA GLY A 144 -8.95 -1.34 1.91
C GLY A 144 -7.67 -2.06 2.34
N GLY A 145 -6.77 -2.43 1.43
CA GLY A 145 -5.46 -3.02 1.75
C GLY A 145 -4.63 -2.13 2.70
N ILE A 146 -4.82 -0.82 2.63
CA ILE A 146 -4.16 0.16 3.51
C ILE A 146 -4.48 -0.05 5.01
N PHE A 147 -5.56 -0.73 5.34
CA PHE A 147 -5.89 -1.07 6.73
C PHE A 147 -5.15 -2.30 7.24
N LYS A 148 -4.42 -3.01 6.37
CA LYS A 148 -3.76 -4.28 6.69
C LYS A 148 -2.25 -4.18 6.77
N ILE A 149 -1.67 -3.14 6.18
CA ILE A 149 -0.22 -2.96 6.10
C ILE A 149 0.16 -1.64 6.75
N PRO A 150 1.14 -1.61 7.66
CA PRO A 150 1.73 -0.37 8.15
C PRO A 150 2.29 0.48 7.01
N ILE A 151 1.88 1.75 6.94
CA ILE A 151 2.48 2.74 6.07
C ILE A 151 3.44 3.58 6.91
N CYS A 152 4.73 3.49 6.60
CA CYS A 152 5.78 4.24 7.29
C CYS A 152 6.11 5.51 6.52
N LYS A 153 6.03 6.67 7.18
CA LYS A 153 6.32 7.97 6.56
C LYS A 153 7.60 8.54 7.13
N GLU A 154 8.65 8.62 6.28
CA GLU A 154 10.01 8.90 6.68
C GLU A 154 10.55 10.20 6.10
N LYS A 155 11.31 10.96 6.91
CA LYS A 155 11.94 12.22 6.46
C LYS A 155 13.20 11.97 5.62
N ASN A 156 13.94 10.93 5.92
CA ASN A 156 15.23 10.64 5.31
C ASN A 156 15.33 9.15 4.89
N ILE A 157 15.02 8.87 3.65
CA ILE A 157 15.07 7.51 3.09
C ILE A 157 16.49 6.95 3.06
N ILE A 158 17.54 7.79 2.90
CA ILE A 158 18.94 7.36 2.96
C ILE A 158 19.24 6.74 4.34
N LYS A 159 18.82 7.42 5.42
CA LYS A 159 18.99 6.90 6.78
C LYS A 159 18.25 5.57 6.95
N ILE A 160 17.05 5.48 6.39
CA ILE A 160 16.24 4.25 6.46
C ILE A 160 16.89 3.10 5.70
N ILE A 161 17.40 3.32 4.48
CA ILE A 161 18.13 2.27 3.73
C ILE A 161 19.30 1.72 4.57
N ARG A 162 20.11 2.61 5.18
CA ARG A 162 21.22 2.19 6.03
C ARG A 162 20.75 1.41 7.27
N TYR A 163 19.67 1.88 7.89
CA TYR A 163 19.06 1.20 9.03
C TYR A 163 18.56 -0.20 8.67
N LEU A 164 17.86 -0.37 7.55
CA LEU A 164 17.42 -1.68 7.10
C LEU A 164 18.60 -2.64 6.86
N LYS A 165 19.67 -2.13 6.23
CA LYS A 165 20.89 -2.93 6.00
C LYS A 165 21.57 -3.35 7.31
N SER A 166 21.57 -2.51 8.35
CA SER A 166 22.14 -2.89 9.67
C SER A 166 21.33 -3.97 10.38
N PHE A 167 20.07 -4.19 9.97
CA PHE A 167 19.25 -5.32 10.42
C PHE A 167 19.33 -6.55 9.49
N GLY A 168 20.31 -6.61 8.59
CA GLY A 168 20.48 -7.73 7.68
C GLY A 168 19.46 -7.79 6.53
N ILE A 169 18.68 -6.72 6.31
CA ILE A 169 17.70 -6.66 5.23
C ILE A 169 18.41 -6.24 3.94
N GLN A 170 18.42 -7.10 2.92
CA GLN A 170 18.92 -6.73 1.61
C GLN A 170 18.00 -5.70 0.96
N VAL A 171 18.58 -4.64 0.43
CA VAL A 171 17.84 -3.57 -0.26
C VAL A 171 18.12 -3.66 -1.75
N LEU A 172 17.09 -3.94 -2.54
CA LEU A 172 17.17 -4.17 -3.98
C LEU A 172 16.38 -3.11 -4.73
N ALA A 173 17.02 -2.47 -5.70
CA ALA A 173 16.37 -1.49 -6.57
C ALA A 173 15.78 -2.19 -7.80
N VAL A 174 14.46 -2.05 -8.01
CA VAL A 174 13.77 -2.61 -9.19
C VAL A 174 13.81 -1.55 -10.29
N THR A 175 14.62 -1.81 -11.31
CA THR A 175 14.86 -0.87 -12.41
C THR A 175 15.20 -1.63 -13.70
N GLU A 176 14.81 -1.08 -14.84
CA GLU A 176 15.16 -1.59 -16.16
C GLU A 176 16.64 -1.32 -16.54
N LYS A 177 17.32 -0.41 -15.81
CA LYS A 177 18.69 0.06 -16.08
C LYS A 177 19.75 -0.86 -15.48
N THR A 178 19.61 -2.15 -15.64
CA THR A 178 20.56 -3.17 -15.17
C THR A 178 20.45 -4.42 -16.03
N ASP A 179 21.47 -5.29 -16.00
CA ASP A 179 21.42 -6.60 -16.65
C ASP A 179 21.05 -7.75 -15.70
N ASN A 180 20.90 -7.44 -14.43
CA ASN A 180 20.58 -8.41 -13.39
C ASN A 180 19.10 -8.81 -13.44
N ILE A 181 18.79 -9.96 -14.03
CA ILE A 181 17.42 -10.48 -14.12
C ILE A 181 16.93 -10.89 -12.73
N CYS A 182 15.74 -10.44 -12.35
CA CYS A 182 15.15 -10.65 -11.02
C CYS A 182 15.05 -12.13 -10.61
N TYR A 183 14.86 -13.06 -11.56
CA TYR A 183 14.72 -14.49 -11.28
C TYR A 183 16.02 -15.17 -10.81
N LYS A 184 17.17 -14.49 -10.92
CA LYS A 184 18.48 -15.01 -10.48
C LYS A 184 18.81 -14.64 -9.02
N PHE A 185 17.96 -13.88 -8.34
CA PHE A 185 18.19 -13.44 -6.98
C PHE A 185 17.43 -14.30 -5.97
N ASN A 186 18.01 -14.42 -4.77
CA ASN A 186 17.40 -15.11 -3.65
C ASN A 186 16.58 -14.13 -2.80
N TYR A 187 15.26 -14.31 -2.77
CA TYR A 187 14.31 -13.52 -1.99
C TYR A 187 13.81 -14.23 -0.73
N LYS A 188 14.37 -15.40 -0.38
CA LYS A 188 14.07 -16.08 0.88
C LYS A 188 14.61 -15.32 2.09
N ASN A 189 15.64 -14.51 1.89
CA ASN A 189 16.23 -13.65 2.92
C ASN A 189 15.38 -12.40 3.17
N PRO A 190 15.55 -11.71 4.33
CA PRO A 190 14.96 -10.41 4.58
C PRO A 190 15.20 -9.44 3.44
N THR A 191 14.14 -8.89 2.85
CA THR A 191 14.24 -8.14 1.59
C THR A 191 13.38 -6.87 1.62
N ALA A 192 13.95 -5.76 1.14
CA ALA A 192 13.26 -4.52 0.85
C ALA A 192 13.45 -4.15 -0.62
N PHE A 193 12.36 -3.96 -1.37
CA PHE A 193 12.42 -3.48 -2.75
C PHE A 193 12.22 -1.97 -2.80
N ILE A 194 13.05 -1.27 -3.58
CA ILE A 194 12.84 0.14 -3.94
C ILE A 194 12.22 0.20 -5.33
N LEU A 195 11.11 0.94 -5.43
CA LEU A 195 10.41 1.23 -6.68
C LEU A 195 10.40 2.74 -6.91
N GLY A 196 10.77 3.16 -8.09
CA GLY A 196 10.81 4.57 -8.49
C GLY A 196 9.59 5.01 -9.26
N SER A 197 9.44 6.32 -9.44
CA SER A 197 8.38 6.90 -10.28
C SER A 197 8.60 6.57 -11.76
N GLU A 198 7.49 6.49 -12.52
CA GLU A 198 7.53 6.20 -13.96
C GLU A 198 8.36 7.22 -14.76
N GLN A 199 8.34 8.50 -14.35
CA GLN A 199 9.06 9.56 -15.06
C GLN A 199 10.56 9.63 -14.74
N LYS A 200 10.94 9.45 -13.48
CA LYS A 200 12.31 9.68 -13.00
C LYS A 200 13.05 8.41 -12.63
N GLY A 201 12.31 7.29 -12.46
CA GLY A 201 12.87 6.08 -11.90
C GLY A 201 13.28 6.26 -10.44
N ILE A 202 14.24 5.48 -10.00
CA ILE A 202 14.82 5.54 -8.65
C ILE A 202 15.94 6.58 -8.63
N SER A 203 15.98 7.42 -7.60
CA SER A 203 17.01 8.46 -7.48
C SER A 203 18.42 7.83 -7.34
N LYS A 204 19.42 8.47 -7.97
CA LYS A 204 20.82 8.01 -7.92
C LYS A 204 21.33 7.81 -6.49
N LYS A 205 20.90 8.67 -5.55
CA LYS A 205 21.25 8.59 -4.12
C LYS A 205 20.80 7.30 -3.45
N TYR A 206 19.65 6.72 -3.88
CA TYR A 206 19.16 5.46 -3.33
C TYR A 206 19.79 4.28 -4.04
N LEU A 207 19.97 4.37 -5.37
CA LEU A 207 20.63 3.34 -6.16
C LEU A 207 22.04 3.01 -5.62
N SER A 208 22.83 4.02 -5.28
CA SER A 208 24.20 3.83 -4.75
C SER A 208 24.26 3.16 -3.37
N LEU A 209 23.13 3.10 -2.65
CA LEU A 209 23.02 2.47 -1.33
C LEU A 209 22.43 1.06 -1.37
N CYS A 210 21.83 0.67 -2.49
CA CYS A 210 21.25 -0.66 -2.65
C CYS A 210 22.32 -1.75 -2.65
N ASN A 211 21.95 -2.94 -2.21
CA ASN A 211 22.84 -4.11 -2.32
C ASN A 211 23.00 -4.52 -3.78
N ASN A 212 21.90 -4.47 -4.53
CA ASN A 212 21.86 -4.76 -5.96
C ASN A 212 20.72 -4.02 -6.65
N THR A 213 20.79 -4.05 -8.00
CA THR A 213 19.71 -3.66 -8.90
C THR A 213 19.17 -4.90 -9.59
N VAL A 214 17.86 -4.97 -9.81
CA VAL A 214 17.19 -6.09 -10.46
C VAL A 214 16.20 -5.59 -11.51
N LYS A 215 16.11 -6.28 -12.65
CA LYS A 215 15.11 -5.98 -13.69
C LYS A 215 14.13 -7.13 -13.90
N LEU A 216 12.90 -6.78 -14.22
CA LEU A 216 11.96 -7.69 -14.85
C LEU A 216 12.30 -7.77 -16.34
N PRO A 217 12.48 -8.98 -16.91
CA PRO A 217 12.85 -9.09 -18.32
C PRO A 217 11.72 -8.58 -19.22
N LEU A 218 12.10 -7.81 -20.23
CA LEU A 218 11.22 -7.34 -21.30
C LEU A 218 11.61 -8.02 -22.60
N ILE A 219 10.62 -8.26 -23.46
CA ILE A 219 10.86 -8.83 -24.81
C ILE A 219 11.49 -7.76 -25.69
N LYS A 220 12.45 -8.16 -26.53
CA LYS A 220 13.07 -7.26 -27.53
C LYS A 220 11.99 -6.55 -28.36
N ASN A 221 12.24 -5.27 -28.67
CA ASN A 221 11.34 -4.41 -29.45
C ASN A 221 9.96 -4.15 -28.80
N SER A 222 9.82 -4.35 -27.48
CA SER A 222 8.64 -3.97 -26.71
C SER A 222 8.78 -2.55 -26.12
N LEU A 223 7.86 -2.19 -25.25
CA LEU A 223 7.96 -0.97 -24.44
C LEU A 223 9.21 -1.01 -23.54
N THR A 224 9.72 0.15 -23.18
CA THR A 224 10.98 0.29 -22.42
C THR A 224 10.83 0.04 -20.91
N SER A 225 9.59 0.07 -20.39
CA SER A 225 9.31 -0.11 -18.95
C SER A 225 7.90 -0.62 -18.70
N LEU A 226 7.70 -1.22 -17.54
CA LEU A 226 6.39 -1.57 -17.00
C LEU A 226 5.84 -0.42 -16.14
N ASN A 227 4.52 -0.34 -16.02
CA ASN A 227 3.90 0.46 -14.97
C ASN A 227 4.42 0.01 -13.60
N VAL A 228 4.71 0.96 -12.70
CA VAL A 228 5.34 0.68 -11.40
C VAL A 228 4.53 -0.27 -10.52
N SER A 229 3.20 -0.21 -10.56
CA SER A 229 2.36 -1.12 -9.78
C SER A 229 2.36 -2.54 -10.36
N VAL A 230 2.52 -2.70 -11.67
CA VAL A 230 2.68 -3.98 -12.34
C VAL A 230 4.05 -4.58 -12.01
N ALA A 231 5.12 -3.77 -12.10
CA ALA A 231 6.47 -4.19 -11.73
C ALA A 231 6.52 -4.64 -10.25
N CYS A 232 5.87 -3.90 -9.36
CA CYS A 232 5.72 -4.27 -7.96
C CYS A 232 5.03 -5.63 -7.80
N GLY A 233 3.94 -5.85 -8.52
CA GLY A 233 3.22 -7.13 -8.50
C GLY A 233 4.09 -8.29 -8.95
N ALA A 234 4.77 -8.14 -10.08
CA ALA A 234 5.62 -9.18 -10.65
C ALA A 234 6.76 -9.59 -9.68
N ILE A 235 7.48 -8.63 -9.10
CA ILE A 235 8.58 -8.94 -8.18
C ILE A 235 8.09 -9.53 -6.85
N LEU A 236 6.95 -9.09 -6.36
CA LEU A 236 6.36 -9.63 -5.13
C LEU A 236 5.88 -11.07 -5.33
N TYR A 237 5.25 -11.39 -6.46
CA TYR A 237 4.84 -12.77 -6.75
C TYR A 237 6.02 -13.70 -6.99
N GLU A 238 7.11 -13.24 -7.58
CA GLU A 238 8.35 -14.01 -7.65
C GLU A 238 8.92 -14.27 -6.23
N THR A 239 8.88 -13.26 -5.36
CA THR A 239 9.29 -13.43 -3.96
C THR A 239 8.45 -14.50 -3.24
N ILE A 240 7.11 -14.47 -3.42
CA ILE A 240 6.22 -15.49 -2.84
C ILE A 240 6.53 -16.86 -3.41
N ARG A 241 6.70 -16.98 -4.72
CA ARG A 241 7.05 -18.25 -5.36
C ARG A 241 8.27 -18.87 -4.68
N GLN A 242 9.32 -18.10 -4.46
CA GLN A 242 10.52 -18.59 -3.81
C GLN A 242 10.30 -18.95 -2.33
N ARG A 243 9.48 -18.17 -1.61
CA ARG A 243 9.23 -18.39 -0.17
C ARG A 243 8.24 -19.52 0.13
N LEU A 244 7.32 -19.83 -0.80
CA LEU A 244 6.27 -20.86 -0.59
C LEU A 244 6.60 -22.22 -1.19
N ILE A 245 7.33 -22.28 -2.32
CA ILE A 245 7.55 -23.54 -3.07
C ILE A 245 8.70 -24.38 -2.48
N GLU A 246 9.54 -23.78 -1.64
CA GLU A 246 10.74 -24.44 -1.14
C GLU A 246 10.81 -24.43 0.41
N SER A 247 9.65 -24.31 1.06
CA SER A 247 9.50 -24.49 2.52
C SER A 247 9.09 -25.92 2.84
#